data_5638f1510da5afaee71f8aed0940e277
#
_entry.id   5638f1510da5afaee71f8aed0940e277
#
_cell.length_a   1.000
_cell.length_b   1.000
_cell.length_c   1.000
_cell.angle_alpha   90.00
_cell.angle_beta   90.00
_cell.angle_gamma   90.00
#
_symmetry.space_group_name_H-M   'P 1'
#
loop_
_entity.id
_entity.type
_entity.pdbx_description
1 polymer ?
#
loop_
_entity_poly.entity_id
_entity_poly.type
_entity_poly.pdbx_seq_one_letter_code
_entity_poly.pdbx_strand_id
1 'polypeptide(L)'
;MGAHREDLRRAARPVTRLEFLSGGAAHGLVRALAPDAGVEPAGHFGAVGAMRERFLAGEPCDIVILTHAQVAELCAQERAEARLCADLGCVATSVAVRASDDAPDVATADGLRAALLAADGIYFPDPSKATAGIHFAKVLEKLGIAAQVKDRLQVFPNGSTAMARMAAAPGHPLGCTQATEILATPGVKLVAPLPAGLDLATVYTAAVSRAARDPVAAERFFERLADDRAAPLRAKAGFEGARIRPATDRDAAGALRVIEAGMSELGLAYPAQLAQRDIGNLEATFVAPGGTFDVAIAADGHVAGCAGVQVLGNNACRLRAMYVEAASRRRGIGRRLLERMVAFARSRRFTRMEIETSAAMGSAIALYAASGFERAERAPGTPGCELVLARSL
;
A
#
# COMPACT_ATOMS: atom_id res chain seq x y z
N MET A 1 -5.39 51.04 -21.74
CA MET A 1 -4.48 50.06 -22.35
C MET A 1 -3.76 49.25 -21.25
N GLY A 2 -4.48 48.36 -20.54
CA GLY A 2 -3.94 47.61 -19.40
C GLY A 2 -4.47 46.20 -19.21
N ALA A 3 -5.37 45.69 -20.09
CA ALA A 3 -6.07 44.43 -19.88
C ALA A 3 -5.62 43.29 -20.81
N HIS A 4 -4.49 43.43 -21.54
CA HIS A 4 -4.07 42.43 -22.54
C HIS A 4 -2.75 41.75 -22.24
N ARG A 5 -2.23 41.80 -21.01
CA ARG A 5 -0.93 41.19 -20.66
C ARG A 5 -1.01 39.99 -19.67
N GLU A 6 -2.16 39.63 -19.11
CA GLU A 6 -2.28 38.47 -18.19
C GLU A 6 -2.69 37.16 -18.87
N ASP A 7 -3.22 37.19 -20.08
CA ASP A 7 -3.73 36.01 -20.79
C ASP A 7 -2.64 35.21 -21.56
N LEU A 8 -1.40 35.66 -21.62
CA LEU A 8 -0.32 35.02 -22.39
C LEU A 8 0.60 34.09 -21.59
N ARG A 9 0.30 33.77 -20.33
CA ARG A 9 1.16 32.91 -19.48
C ARG A 9 0.60 31.51 -19.18
N ARG A 10 -0.46 31.08 -19.79
CA ARG A 10 -0.87 29.68 -19.82
C ARG A 10 -0.42 29.00 -21.12
N ALA A 11 0.88 29.05 -21.40
CA ALA A 11 1.44 28.12 -22.36
C ALA A 11 1.11 26.70 -21.85
N ALA A 12 0.32 25.96 -22.61
CA ALA A 12 -0.02 24.58 -22.28
C ALA A 12 1.26 23.81 -21.96
N ARG A 13 1.45 23.41 -20.69
CA ARG A 13 2.58 22.56 -20.34
C ARG A 13 2.46 21.33 -21.22
N PRO A 14 3.57 20.87 -21.84
CA PRO A 14 3.53 19.65 -22.63
C PRO A 14 2.99 18.52 -21.76
N VAL A 15 1.92 17.87 -22.23
CA VAL A 15 1.32 16.71 -21.53
C VAL A 15 2.26 15.54 -21.73
N THR A 16 2.75 14.98 -20.63
CA THR A 16 3.64 13.81 -20.64
C THR A 16 2.81 12.54 -20.55
N ARG A 17 2.97 11.65 -21.51
CA ARG A 17 2.34 10.33 -21.48
C ARG A 17 3.16 9.39 -20.59
N LEU A 18 2.52 8.80 -19.56
CA LEU A 18 3.10 7.78 -18.69
C LEU A 18 2.34 6.47 -18.81
N GLU A 19 3.08 5.37 -18.95
CA GLU A 19 2.54 4.02 -19.05
C GLU A 19 2.38 3.38 -17.66
N PHE A 20 1.19 2.91 -17.36
CA PHE A 20 0.82 2.28 -16.08
C PHE A 20 0.51 0.80 -16.29
N LEU A 21 1.01 -0.03 -15.37
CA LEU A 21 0.46 -1.37 -15.13
C LEU A 21 -0.07 -1.40 -13.70
N SER A 22 -1.39 -1.29 -13.57
CA SER A 22 -2.01 -0.95 -12.29
C SER A 22 -3.19 -1.85 -11.94
N GLY A 23 -3.33 -2.19 -10.66
CA GLY A 23 -4.60 -2.66 -10.13
C GLY A 23 -5.73 -1.67 -10.43
N GLY A 24 -6.91 -2.18 -10.81
CA GLY A 24 -8.09 -1.37 -11.12
C GLY A 24 -8.48 -0.41 -9.98
N ALA A 25 -8.19 -0.81 -8.75
CA ALA A 25 -8.43 0.01 -7.55
C ALA A 25 -7.79 1.40 -7.60
N ALA A 26 -6.65 1.58 -8.26
CA ALA A 26 -5.97 2.89 -8.32
C ALA A 26 -6.39 3.75 -9.52
N HIS A 27 -7.17 3.23 -10.45
CA HIS A 27 -7.54 3.93 -11.69
C HIS A 27 -8.18 5.31 -11.43
N GLY A 28 -9.16 5.38 -10.52
CA GLY A 28 -9.84 6.63 -10.18
C GLY A 28 -8.90 7.68 -9.59
N LEU A 29 -7.99 7.27 -8.71
CA LEU A 29 -7.00 8.16 -8.10
C LEU A 29 -5.98 8.69 -9.12
N VAL A 30 -5.44 7.81 -9.97
CA VAL A 30 -4.50 8.20 -11.04
C VAL A 30 -5.13 9.23 -11.96
N ARG A 31 -6.37 8.99 -12.42
CA ARG A 31 -7.11 9.93 -13.26
C ARG A 31 -7.41 11.26 -12.60
N ALA A 32 -7.66 11.26 -11.30
CA ALA A 32 -7.93 12.49 -10.55
C ALA A 32 -6.68 13.38 -10.39
N LEU A 33 -5.49 12.78 -10.26
CA LEU A 33 -4.22 13.48 -10.09
C LEU A 33 -3.53 13.88 -11.40
N ALA A 34 -3.80 13.17 -12.49
CA ALA A 34 -3.11 13.31 -13.76
C ALA A 34 -3.23 14.71 -14.40
N PRO A 35 -4.40 15.37 -14.45
CA PRO A 35 -4.54 16.68 -15.08
C PRO A 35 -3.66 17.76 -14.45
N ASP A 36 -3.64 17.84 -13.12
CA ASP A 36 -2.83 18.84 -12.38
C ASP A 36 -1.32 18.56 -12.49
N ALA A 37 -0.95 17.35 -12.82
CA ALA A 37 0.43 16.95 -13.07
C ALA A 37 0.87 17.17 -14.52
N GLY A 38 -0.04 17.49 -15.44
CA GLY A 38 0.24 17.52 -16.89
C GLY A 38 0.56 16.12 -17.43
N VAL A 39 -0.07 15.08 -16.90
CA VAL A 39 0.15 13.67 -17.28
C VAL A 39 -1.08 13.12 -18.00
N GLU A 40 -0.83 12.40 -19.09
CA GLU A 40 -1.78 11.53 -19.75
C GLU A 40 -1.51 10.09 -19.29
N PRO A 41 -2.35 9.50 -18.42
CA PRO A 41 -2.17 8.12 -17.99
C PRO A 41 -2.58 7.15 -19.08
N ALA A 42 -1.65 6.34 -19.52
CA ALA A 42 -1.81 5.29 -20.52
C ALA A 42 -1.52 3.91 -19.90
N GLY A 43 -1.62 2.84 -20.70
CA GLY A 43 -1.36 1.47 -20.25
C GLY A 43 -2.61 0.76 -19.74
N HIS A 44 -2.46 -0.10 -18.74
CA HIS A 44 -3.51 -1.02 -18.33
C HIS A 44 -3.85 -0.92 -16.85
N PHE A 45 -5.15 -0.91 -16.57
CA PHE A 45 -5.74 -0.95 -15.24
C PHE A 45 -6.68 -2.16 -15.13
N GLY A 46 -6.37 -3.10 -14.21
CA GLY A 46 -7.12 -4.35 -14.16
C GLY A 46 -6.82 -5.20 -12.92
N ALA A 47 -7.03 -6.52 -13.03
CA ALA A 47 -6.69 -7.45 -11.99
C ALA A 47 -5.17 -7.42 -11.69
N VAL A 48 -4.79 -7.31 -10.42
CA VAL A 48 -3.38 -7.17 -10.01
C VAL A 48 -2.49 -8.31 -10.48
N GLY A 49 -3.03 -9.55 -10.49
CA GLY A 49 -2.31 -10.71 -11.01
C GLY A 49 -1.98 -10.57 -12.50
N ALA A 50 -2.95 -10.16 -13.32
CA ALA A 50 -2.75 -9.93 -14.74
C ALA A 50 -1.77 -8.77 -15.01
N MET A 51 -1.82 -7.69 -14.22
CA MET A 51 -0.90 -6.56 -14.34
C MET A 51 0.53 -6.95 -13.95
N ARG A 52 0.69 -7.79 -12.93
CA ARG A 52 1.99 -8.35 -12.54
C ARG A 52 2.56 -9.25 -13.64
N GLU A 53 1.75 -10.12 -14.26
CA GLU A 53 2.16 -10.98 -15.38
C GLU A 53 2.69 -10.14 -16.55
N ARG A 54 1.97 -9.08 -16.95
CA ARG A 54 2.36 -8.14 -18.02
C ARG A 54 3.68 -7.43 -17.68
N PHE A 55 3.83 -6.94 -16.44
CA PHE A 55 5.05 -6.28 -15.99
C PHE A 55 6.26 -7.21 -16.07
N LEU A 56 6.12 -8.47 -15.62
CA LEU A 56 7.17 -9.47 -15.67
C LEU A 56 7.49 -9.91 -17.11
N ALA A 57 6.53 -9.84 -18.01
CA ALA A 57 6.72 -10.09 -19.43
C ALA A 57 7.46 -8.93 -20.16
N GLY A 58 7.75 -7.81 -19.45
CA GLY A 58 8.49 -6.67 -20.01
C GLY A 58 7.61 -5.69 -20.80
N GLU A 59 6.29 -5.70 -20.59
CA GLU A 59 5.41 -4.69 -21.18
C GLU A 59 5.80 -3.29 -20.69
N PRO A 60 5.77 -2.25 -21.55
CA PRO A 60 6.14 -0.89 -21.16
C PRO A 60 5.40 -0.41 -19.92
N CYS A 61 6.16 0.07 -18.93
CA CYS A 61 5.62 0.54 -17.67
C CYS A 61 6.54 1.57 -17.03
N ASP A 62 6.02 2.76 -16.75
CA ASP A 62 6.72 3.81 -16.02
C ASP A 62 6.40 3.73 -14.53
N ILE A 63 5.11 3.47 -14.19
CA ILE A 63 4.65 3.33 -12.81
C ILE A 63 3.82 2.05 -12.68
N VAL A 64 4.23 1.19 -11.76
CA VAL A 64 3.50 -0.03 -11.38
C VAL A 64 2.73 0.19 -10.09
N ILE A 65 1.44 -0.22 -10.05
CA ILE A 65 0.60 -0.13 -8.83
C ILE A 65 -0.07 -1.48 -8.60
N LEU A 66 0.40 -2.22 -7.62
CA LEU A 66 -0.09 -3.56 -7.29
C LEU A 66 -0.33 -3.67 -5.77
N THR A 67 -0.54 -4.88 -5.26
CA THR A 67 -0.57 -5.09 -3.82
C THR A 67 0.81 -4.86 -3.19
N HIS A 68 0.85 -4.47 -1.91
CA HIS A 68 2.09 -4.24 -1.18
C HIS A 68 3.10 -5.40 -1.34
N ALA A 69 2.66 -6.64 -1.13
CA ALA A 69 3.54 -7.80 -1.24
C ALA A 69 4.13 -7.98 -2.64
N GLN A 70 3.32 -7.77 -3.69
CA GLN A 70 3.80 -7.88 -5.08
C GLN A 70 4.83 -6.78 -5.41
N VAL A 71 4.57 -5.53 -4.99
CA VAL A 71 5.54 -4.43 -5.22
C VAL A 71 6.82 -4.65 -4.43
N ALA A 72 6.74 -5.10 -3.17
CA ALA A 72 7.93 -5.43 -2.38
C ALA A 72 8.79 -6.52 -3.05
N GLU A 73 8.14 -7.52 -3.65
CA GLU A 73 8.83 -8.55 -4.44
C GLU A 73 9.50 -7.97 -5.69
N LEU A 74 8.82 -7.09 -6.44
CA LEU A 74 9.40 -6.43 -7.62
C LEU A 74 10.59 -5.53 -7.25
N CYS A 75 10.52 -4.83 -6.11
CA CYS A 75 11.64 -4.06 -5.59
C CYS A 75 12.82 -4.97 -5.22
N ALA A 76 12.56 -6.08 -4.52
CA ALA A 76 13.60 -7.06 -4.14
C ALA A 76 14.29 -7.71 -5.36
N GLN A 77 13.57 -7.85 -6.47
CA GLN A 77 14.07 -8.37 -7.76
C GLN A 77 14.71 -7.27 -8.64
N GLU A 78 14.93 -6.09 -8.12
CA GLU A 78 15.47 -4.94 -8.87
C GLU A 78 14.65 -4.56 -10.13
N ARG A 79 13.34 -4.85 -10.15
CA ARG A 79 12.43 -4.50 -11.24
C ARG A 79 11.74 -3.15 -11.03
N ALA A 80 11.55 -2.74 -9.78
CA ALA A 80 11.00 -1.45 -9.39
C ALA A 80 11.94 -0.74 -8.41
N GLU A 81 11.88 0.60 -8.36
CA GLU A 81 12.75 1.42 -7.51
C GLU A 81 12.27 1.38 -6.07
N ALA A 82 13.04 0.74 -5.18
CA ALA A 82 12.67 0.57 -3.78
C ALA A 82 12.56 1.90 -3.00
N ARG A 83 13.32 2.94 -3.40
CA ARG A 83 13.22 4.29 -2.83
C ARG A 83 12.04 5.09 -3.38
N LEU A 84 11.57 4.77 -4.57
CA LEU A 84 10.40 5.37 -5.21
C LEU A 84 9.23 4.39 -5.12
N CYS A 85 8.90 3.99 -3.90
CA CYS A 85 7.85 3.03 -3.55
C CYS A 85 7.04 3.57 -2.37
N ALA A 86 5.72 3.67 -2.50
CA ALA A 86 4.84 4.18 -1.44
C ALA A 86 3.46 3.52 -1.47
N ASP A 87 2.91 3.27 -0.28
CA ASP A 87 1.53 2.83 -0.17
C ASP A 87 0.57 3.99 -0.51
N LEU A 88 -0.45 3.70 -1.31
CA LEU A 88 -1.55 4.62 -1.58
C LEU A 88 -2.60 4.59 -0.46
N GLY A 89 -2.73 3.47 0.20
CA GLY A 89 -3.66 3.19 1.28
C GLY A 89 -4.22 1.77 1.21
N CYS A 90 -5.14 1.50 2.11
CA CYS A 90 -5.85 0.23 2.22
C CYS A 90 -7.21 0.34 1.57
N VAL A 91 -7.64 -0.67 0.84
CA VAL A 91 -8.96 -0.73 0.20
C VAL A 91 -9.69 -1.97 0.68
N ALA A 92 -10.88 -1.78 1.23
CA ALA A 92 -11.74 -2.88 1.66
C ALA A 92 -12.42 -3.55 0.46
N THR A 93 -12.51 -4.88 0.48
CA THR A 93 -13.46 -5.61 -0.37
C THR A 93 -14.86 -5.37 0.18
N SER A 94 -15.75 -4.88 -0.67
CA SER A 94 -17.03 -4.29 -0.27
C SER A 94 -18.18 -4.77 -1.13
N VAL A 95 -19.39 -4.67 -0.58
CA VAL A 95 -20.64 -4.97 -1.25
C VAL A 95 -21.17 -3.71 -1.94
N ALA A 96 -21.75 -3.89 -3.12
CA ALA A 96 -22.39 -2.85 -3.91
C ALA A 96 -23.79 -3.28 -4.38
N VAL A 97 -24.64 -2.29 -4.59
CA VAL A 97 -25.91 -2.41 -5.30
C VAL A 97 -26.02 -1.34 -6.38
N ARG A 98 -27.02 -1.37 -7.25
CA ARG A 98 -27.31 -0.25 -8.15
C ARG A 98 -27.67 0.99 -7.31
N ALA A 99 -27.36 2.16 -7.83
CA ALA A 99 -27.61 3.43 -7.12
C ALA A 99 -29.10 3.62 -6.78
N SER A 100 -30.02 3.05 -7.59
CA SER A 100 -31.48 3.09 -7.40
C SER A 100 -32.03 2.09 -6.39
N ASP A 101 -31.28 1.01 -6.07
CA ASP A 101 -31.78 -0.09 -5.25
C ASP A 101 -31.57 0.19 -3.77
N ASP A 102 -32.41 -0.38 -2.90
CA ASP A 102 -32.20 -0.33 -1.46
C ASP A 102 -30.96 -1.13 -1.05
N ALA A 103 -30.24 -0.62 -0.06
CA ALA A 103 -29.07 -1.29 0.49
C ALA A 103 -29.51 -2.44 1.43
N PRO A 104 -29.11 -3.68 1.18
CA PRO A 104 -29.36 -4.78 2.10
C PRO A 104 -28.51 -4.63 3.37
N ASP A 105 -28.97 -5.22 4.47
CA ASP A 105 -28.13 -5.36 5.66
C ASP A 105 -27.06 -6.45 5.41
N VAL A 106 -25.81 -6.05 5.39
CA VAL A 106 -24.65 -6.93 5.23
C VAL A 106 -23.64 -6.79 6.38
N ALA A 107 -24.06 -6.19 7.50
CA ALA A 107 -23.18 -5.95 8.65
C ALA A 107 -22.73 -7.24 9.36
N THR A 108 -23.44 -8.34 9.17
CA THR A 108 -23.13 -9.66 9.74
C THR A 108 -22.97 -10.71 8.64
N ALA A 109 -22.32 -11.83 8.97
CA ALA A 109 -22.20 -12.96 8.05
C ALA A 109 -23.57 -13.51 7.61
N ASP A 110 -24.55 -13.56 8.53
CA ASP A 110 -25.92 -14.02 8.24
C ASP A 110 -26.67 -13.02 7.35
N GLY A 111 -26.54 -11.72 7.60
CA GLY A 111 -27.12 -10.67 6.76
C GLY A 111 -26.54 -10.72 5.33
N LEU A 112 -25.22 -10.81 5.21
CA LEU A 112 -24.57 -10.98 3.90
C LEU A 112 -25.04 -12.25 3.19
N ARG A 113 -25.14 -13.36 3.91
CA ARG A 113 -25.65 -14.65 3.39
C ARG A 113 -27.07 -14.50 2.86
N ALA A 114 -27.95 -13.87 3.62
CA ALA A 114 -29.34 -13.64 3.22
C ALA A 114 -29.42 -12.76 1.97
N ALA A 115 -28.67 -11.67 1.91
CA ALA A 115 -28.60 -10.76 0.76
C ALA A 115 -28.12 -11.48 -0.51
N LEU A 116 -27.06 -12.31 -0.41
CA LEU A 116 -26.53 -13.09 -1.54
C LEU A 116 -27.52 -14.16 -2.02
N LEU A 117 -28.27 -14.78 -1.11
CA LEU A 117 -29.30 -15.75 -1.47
C LEU A 117 -30.52 -15.12 -2.13
N ALA A 118 -30.83 -13.86 -1.82
CA ALA A 118 -31.94 -13.11 -2.39
C ALA A 118 -31.60 -12.43 -3.73
N ALA A 119 -30.31 -12.21 -4.02
CA ALA A 119 -29.88 -11.50 -5.25
C ALA A 119 -30.21 -12.28 -6.51
N ASP A 120 -30.71 -11.60 -7.55
CA ASP A 120 -30.97 -12.19 -8.88
C ASP A 120 -29.69 -12.47 -9.68
N GLY A 121 -28.62 -11.71 -9.41
CA GLY A 121 -27.30 -11.90 -9.99
C GLY A 121 -26.21 -11.40 -9.06
N ILE A 122 -25.07 -12.08 -8.99
CA ILE A 122 -23.93 -11.76 -8.14
C ILE A 122 -22.73 -11.43 -9.01
N TYR A 123 -22.35 -10.15 -9.04
CA TYR A 123 -21.35 -9.59 -9.94
C TYR A 123 -20.02 -9.39 -9.22
N PHE A 124 -18.94 -10.01 -9.70
CA PHE A 124 -17.63 -9.89 -9.05
C PHE A 124 -16.48 -10.15 -10.04
N PRO A 125 -15.25 -9.74 -9.72
CA PRO A 125 -14.09 -9.94 -10.58
C PRO A 125 -13.58 -11.39 -10.56
N ASP A 126 -12.73 -11.73 -11.52
CA ASP A 126 -12.12 -13.04 -11.74
C ASP A 126 -11.57 -13.65 -10.43
N PRO A 127 -12.08 -14.84 -10.02
CA PRO A 127 -11.65 -15.52 -8.80
C PRO A 127 -10.26 -16.17 -8.89
N SER A 128 -9.57 -16.08 -10.02
CA SER A 128 -8.21 -16.61 -10.20
C SER A 128 -7.14 -15.51 -10.25
N LYS A 129 -7.48 -14.29 -10.68
CA LYS A 129 -6.51 -13.21 -10.94
C LYS A 129 -6.76 -11.92 -10.15
N ALA A 130 -8.00 -11.66 -9.74
CA ALA A 130 -8.35 -10.45 -9.00
C ALA A 130 -8.41 -10.72 -7.50
N THR A 131 -7.72 -9.90 -6.70
CA THR A 131 -7.67 -10.07 -5.23
C THR A 131 -9.06 -10.16 -4.59
N ALA A 132 -9.97 -9.24 -4.95
CA ALA A 132 -11.35 -9.27 -4.45
C ALA A 132 -12.11 -10.52 -4.91
N GLY A 133 -11.90 -10.95 -6.16
CA GLY A 133 -12.55 -12.16 -6.68
C GLY A 133 -12.09 -13.43 -6.00
N ILE A 134 -10.78 -13.61 -5.83
CA ILE A 134 -10.18 -14.74 -5.10
C ILE A 134 -10.73 -14.80 -3.67
N HIS A 135 -10.81 -13.66 -3.01
CA HIS A 135 -11.32 -13.57 -1.64
C HIS A 135 -12.82 -13.85 -1.58
N PHE A 136 -13.61 -13.25 -2.48
CA PHE A 136 -15.05 -13.39 -2.47
C PHE A 136 -15.49 -14.84 -2.77
N ALA A 137 -14.79 -15.56 -3.64
CA ALA A 137 -15.03 -16.99 -3.82
C ALA A 137 -14.90 -17.78 -2.51
N LYS A 138 -13.85 -17.50 -1.72
CA LYS A 138 -13.66 -18.09 -0.38
C LYS A 138 -14.76 -17.67 0.61
N VAL A 139 -15.29 -16.46 0.50
CA VAL A 139 -16.41 -15.97 1.30
C VAL A 139 -17.68 -16.79 1.01
N LEU A 140 -17.99 -17.06 -0.26
CA LEU A 140 -19.11 -17.89 -0.65
C LEU A 140 -19.01 -19.34 -0.09
N GLU A 141 -17.79 -19.89 -0.09
CA GLU A 141 -17.49 -21.18 0.52
C GLU A 141 -17.70 -21.15 2.05
N LYS A 142 -17.13 -20.15 2.73
CA LYS A 142 -17.26 -19.96 4.19
C LYS A 142 -18.73 -19.80 4.64
N LEU A 143 -19.54 -19.10 3.84
CA LEU A 143 -20.96 -18.93 4.07
C LEU A 143 -21.78 -20.20 3.76
N GLY A 144 -21.18 -21.22 3.16
CA GLY A 144 -21.83 -22.47 2.78
C GLY A 144 -22.87 -22.32 1.69
N ILE A 145 -22.76 -21.28 0.83
CA ILE A 145 -23.76 -20.99 -0.23
C ILE A 145 -23.21 -21.09 -1.66
N ALA A 146 -21.94 -21.41 -1.83
CA ALA A 146 -21.30 -21.43 -3.14
C ALA A 146 -22.08 -22.24 -4.20
N ALA A 147 -22.58 -23.44 -3.83
CA ALA A 147 -23.40 -24.28 -4.71
C ALA A 147 -24.79 -23.68 -4.97
N GLN A 148 -25.40 -23.02 -3.98
CA GLN A 148 -26.75 -22.47 -4.07
C GLN A 148 -26.84 -21.23 -4.98
N VAL A 149 -25.75 -20.47 -5.10
CA VAL A 149 -25.70 -19.25 -5.91
C VAL A 149 -25.00 -19.44 -7.26
N LYS A 150 -24.47 -20.62 -7.55
CA LYS A 150 -23.61 -20.93 -8.71
C LYS A 150 -24.16 -20.39 -10.04
N ASP A 151 -25.43 -20.61 -10.31
CA ASP A 151 -26.06 -20.24 -11.59
C ASP A 151 -26.34 -18.73 -11.72
N ARG A 152 -26.16 -17.97 -10.62
CA ARG A 152 -26.32 -16.52 -10.56
C ARG A 152 -25.01 -15.76 -10.52
N LEU A 153 -23.87 -16.47 -10.49
CA LEU A 153 -22.54 -15.85 -10.48
C LEU A 153 -22.22 -15.25 -11.83
N GLN A 154 -21.88 -13.96 -11.85
CA GLN A 154 -21.49 -13.18 -13.01
C GLN A 154 -20.04 -12.74 -12.83
N VAL A 155 -19.11 -13.42 -13.50
CA VAL A 155 -17.65 -13.21 -13.35
C VAL A 155 -17.13 -12.34 -14.48
N PHE A 156 -16.29 -11.32 -14.12
CA PHE A 156 -15.72 -10.37 -15.06
C PHE A 156 -14.20 -10.24 -14.89
N PRO A 157 -13.46 -9.76 -15.90
CA PRO A 157 -11.99 -9.65 -15.81
C PRO A 157 -11.48 -8.79 -14.65
N ASN A 158 -12.25 -7.80 -14.20
CA ASN A 158 -11.92 -6.89 -13.09
C ASN A 158 -13.20 -6.32 -12.46
N GLY A 159 -13.05 -5.67 -11.28
CA GLY A 159 -14.17 -5.15 -10.52
C GLY A 159 -14.90 -4.00 -11.21
N SER A 160 -14.19 -3.09 -11.87
CA SER A 160 -14.81 -1.98 -12.60
C SER A 160 -15.75 -2.49 -13.71
N THR A 161 -15.32 -3.51 -14.45
CA THR A 161 -16.17 -4.16 -15.48
C THR A 161 -17.37 -4.85 -14.83
N ALA A 162 -17.17 -5.56 -13.71
CA ALA A 162 -18.25 -6.20 -12.96
C ALA A 162 -19.31 -5.18 -12.52
N MET A 163 -18.86 -4.05 -11.93
CA MET A 163 -19.75 -2.99 -11.46
C MET A 163 -20.49 -2.29 -12.60
N ALA A 164 -19.81 -1.99 -13.71
CA ALA A 164 -20.45 -1.40 -14.88
C ALA A 164 -21.55 -2.31 -15.49
N ARG A 165 -21.32 -3.62 -15.50
CA ARG A 165 -22.31 -4.60 -15.94
C ARG A 165 -23.48 -4.72 -14.96
N MET A 166 -23.19 -4.71 -13.66
CA MET A 166 -24.21 -4.71 -12.61
C MET A 166 -25.12 -3.48 -12.68
N ALA A 167 -24.55 -2.29 -12.97
CA ALA A 167 -25.32 -1.06 -13.10
C ALA A 167 -26.45 -1.12 -14.13
N ALA A 168 -26.27 -1.94 -15.18
CA ALA A 168 -27.23 -2.14 -16.25
C ALA A 168 -28.04 -3.45 -16.13
N ALA A 169 -27.85 -4.22 -15.06
CA ALA A 169 -28.50 -5.52 -14.90
C ALA A 169 -29.97 -5.39 -14.49
N PRO A 170 -30.85 -6.32 -14.90
CA PRO A 170 -32.22 -6.38 -14.41
C PRO A 170 -32.31 -6.93 -12.98
N GLY A 171 -33.52 -6.90 -12.39
CA GLY A 171 -33.79 -7.49 -11.08
C GLY A 171 -33.11 -6.73 -9.93
N HIS A 172 -32.68 -7.49 -8.91
CA HIS A 172 -31.97 -6.98 -7.72
C HIS A 172 -30.53 -7.56 -7.66
N PRO A 173 -29.59 -7.07 -8.51
CA PRO A 173 -28.24 -7.57 -8.54
C PRO A 173 -27.44 -7.10 -7.32
N LEU A 174 -26.46 -7.91 -6.92
CA LEU A 174 -25.51 -7.58 -5.87
C LEU A 174 -24.09 -7.71 -6.42
N GLY A 175 -23.22 -6.77 -6.07
CA GLY A 175 -21.82 -6.75 -6.48
C GLY A 175 -20.88 -6.89 -5.29
N CYS A 176 -19.70 -7.49 -5.56
CA CYS A 176 -18.62 -7.52 -4.57
C CYS A 176 -17.28 -7.31 -5.24
N THR A 177 -16.61 -6.19 -4.88
CA THR A 177 -15.25 -5.87 -5.36
C THR A 177 -14.58 -4.87 -4.42
N GLN A 178 -13.44 -4.30 -4.84
CA GLN A 178 -12.75 -3.25 -4.10
C GLN A 178 -13.61 -1.98 -4.00
N ALA A 179 -13.68 -1.36 -2.82
CA ALA A 179 -14.46 -0.14 -2.57
C ALA A 179 -14.15 0.97 -3.60
N THR A 180 -12.89 1.12 -3.99
CA THR A 180 -12.44 2.10 -4.99
C THR A 180 -13.07 1.89 -6.37
N GLU A 181 -13.26 0.66 -6.80
CA GLU A 181 -13.88 0.32 -8.08
C GLU A 181 -15.39 0.58 -8.04
N ILE A 182 -16.03 0.36 -6.89
CA ILE A 182 -17.44 0.69 -6.67
C ILE A 182 -17.63 2.21 -6.74
N LEU A 183 -16.85 2.96 -5.97
CA LEU A 183 -16.93 4.43 -5.89
C LEU A 183 -16.63 5.12 -7.22
N ALA A 184 -15.79 4.52 -8.06
CA ALA A 184 -15.44 5.05 -9.37
C ALA A 184 -16.44 4.69 -10.49
N THR A 185 -17.40 3.79 -10.23
CA THR A 185 -18.35 3.33 -11.27
C THR A 185 -19.69 4.04 -11.16
N PRO A 186 -20.11 4.82 -12.18
CA PRO A 186 -21.44 5.42 -12.20
C PRO A 186 -22.57 4.37 -12.17
N GLY A 187 -23.68 4.70 -11.52
CA GLY A 187 -24.86 3.84 -11.49
C GLY A 187 -24.85 2.74 -10.42
N VAL A 188 -23.79 2.64 -9.63
CA VAL A 188 -23.71 1.79 -8.45
C VAL A 188 -23.42 2.60 -7.19
N LYS A 189 -23.74 2.04 -6.02
CA LYS A 189 -23.38 2.62 -4.72
C LYS A 189 -22.76 1.55 -3.81
N LEU A 190 -21.81 2.00 -3.01
CA LEU A 190 -21.19 1.22 -1.95
C LEU A 190 -22.22 1.01 -0.82
N VAL A 191 -22.40 -0.24 -0.40
CA VAL A 191 -23.23 -0.59 0.76
C VAL A 191 -22.37 -0.58 2.01
N ALA A 192 -21.44 -1.52 2.12
CA ALA A 192 -20.52 -1.67 3.24
C ALA A 192 -19.33 -2.56 2.87
N PRO A 193 -18.22 -2.54 3.64
CA PRO A 193 -17.23 -3.58 3.62
C PRO A 193 -17.82 -4.94 3.97
N LEU A 194 -17.17 -6.02 3.55
CA LEU A 194 -17.52 -7.36 4.01
C LEU A 194 -17.43 -7.44 5.55
N PRO A 195 -18.35 -8.17 6.23
CA PRO A 195 -18.41 -8.20 7.69
C PRO A 195 -17.16 -8.85 8.32
N ALA A 196 -16.93 -8.56 9.59
CA ALA A 196 -15.82 -9.08 10.37
C ALA A 196 -15.69 -10.61 10.27
N GLY A 197 -14.47 -11.11 10.07
CA GLY A 197 -14.19 -12.52 9.84
C GLY A 197 -14.35 -12.97 8.38
N LEU A 198 -15.02 -12.18 7.55
CA LEU A 198 -15.12 -12.35 6.09
C LEU A 198 -14.46 -11.19 5.34
N ASP A 199 -13.97 -10.20 6.06
CA ASP A 199 -13.35 -8.98 5.54
C ASP A 199 -11.98 -9.24 4.90
N LEU A 200 -11.68 -8.42 3.91
CA LEU A 200 -10.33 -8.29 3.35
C LEU A 200 -10.06 -6.83 3.05
N ALA A 201 -8.95 -6.35 3.60
CA ALA A 201 -8.41 -5.05 3.30
C ALA A 201 -7.07 -5.21 2.57
N THR A 202 -6.97 -4.68 1.36
CA THR A 202 -5.79 -4.80 0.49
C THR A 202 -5.03 -3.48 0.46
N VAL A 203 -3.75 -3.49 0.80
CA VAL A 203 -2.87 -2.33 0.62
C VAL A 203 -2.37 -2.29 -0.81
N TYR A 204 -2.62 -1.16 -1.50
CA TYR A 204 -2.07 -0.89 -2.82
C TYR A 204 -0.85 0.01 -2.70
N THR A 205 0.20 -0.36 -3.40
CA THR A 205 1.49 0.31 -3.39
C THR A 205 1.87 0.70 -4.80
N ALA A 206 2.31 1.94 -4.98
CA ALA A 206 2.87 2.45 -6.23
C ALA A 206 4.40 2.38 -6.16
N ALA A 207 5.04 2.07 -7.29
CA ALA A 207 6.48 2.19 -7.45
C ALA A 207 6.84 2.62 -8.87
N VAL A 208 7.95 3.33 -9.02
CA VAL A 208 8.55 3.64 -10.32
C VAL A 208 9.25 2.40 -10.86
N SER A 209 8.99 2.07 -12.12
CA SER A 209 9.66 0.97 -12.82
C SER A 209 11.13 1.30 -13.09
N ARG A 210 12.05 0.35 -12.92
CA ARG A 210 13.46 0.54 -13.34
C ARG A 210 13.64 0.61 -14.86
N ALA A 211 12.63 0.17 -15.60
CA ALA A 211 12.56 0.26 -17.06
C ALA A 211 11.68 1.43 -17.53
N ALA A 212 11.39 2.41 -16.67
CA ALA A 212 10.64 3.61 -17.04
C ALA A 212 11.27 4.32 -18.23
N ARG A 213 10.44 4.71 -19.21
CA ARG A 213 10.91 5.41 -20.42
C ARG A 213 11.26 6.88 -20.14
N ASP A 214 10.49 7.50 -19.25
CA ASP A 214 10.78 8.83 -18.70
C ASP A 214 10.84 8.75 -17.17
N PRO A 215 12.01 8.38 -16.60
CA PRO A 215 12.16 8.24 -15.15
C PRO A 215 11.87 9.53 -14.38
N VAL A 216 12.19 10.69 -14.95
CA VAL A 216 11.99 11.99 -14.30
C VAL A 216 10.51 12.34 -14.19
N ALA A 217 9.74 12.12 -15.25
CA ALA A 217 8.30 12.34 -15.24
C ALA A 217 7.59 11.30 -14.34
N ALA A 218 8.03 10.05 -14.37
CA ALA A 218 7.52 8.99 -13.52
C ALA A 218 7.74 9.30 -12.02
N GLU A 219 8.96 9.75 -11.65
CA GLU A 219 9.28 10.17 -10.29
C GLU A 219 8.40 11.34 -9.83
N ARG A 220 8.28 12.39 -10.63
CA ARG A 220 7.39 13.53 -10.33
C ARG A 220 5.94 13.14 -10.11
N PHE A 221 5.42 12.22 -10.93
CA PHE A 221 4.05 11.74 -10.74
C PHE A 221 3.93 10.82 -9.53
N PHE A 222 4.91 9.96 -9.29
CA PHE A 222 5.00 9.14 -8.08
C PHE A 222 5.00 10.01 -6.81
N GLU A 223 5.80 11.09 -6.77
CA GLU A 223 5.79 12.04 -5.64
C GLU A 223 4.39 12.60 -5.38
N ARG A 224 3.62 12.92 -6.41
CA ARG A 224 2.24 13.35 -6.27
C ARG A 224 1.32 12.26 -5.70
N LEU A 225 1.48 11.02 -6.14
CA LEU A 225 0.75 9.88 -5.59
C LEU A 225 1.06 9.66 -4.11
N ALA A 226 2.33 9.85 -3.72
CA ALA A 226 2.84 9.65 -2.37
C ALA A 226 2.62 10.85 -1.43
N ASP A 227 2.39 12.05 -1.97
CA ASP A 227 2.27 13.31 -1.21
C ASP A 227 1.10 13.26 -0.20
N ASP A 228 1.34 13.75 1.01
CA ASP A 228 0.31 13.87 2.04
C ASP A 228 -0.83 14.81 1.64
N ARG A 229 -0.56 15.82 0.83
CA ARG A 229 -1.57 16.73 0.26
C ARG A 229 -2.59 16.02 -0.63
N ALA A 230 -2.26 14.84 -1.17
CA ALA A 230 -3.22 14.01 -1.91
C ALA A 230 -4.12 13.15 -0.99
N ALA A 231 -3.98 13.23 0.35
CA ALA A 231 -4.79 12.45 1.29
C ALA A 231 -6.31 12.61 1.09
N PRO A 232 -6.87 13.84 0.87
CA PRO A 232 -8.31 13.99 0.63
C PRO A 232 -8.77 13.28 -0.66
N LEU A 233 -7.95 13.30 -1.72
CA LEU A 233 -8.26 12.62 -2.98
C LEU A 233 -8.18 11.09 -2.82
N ARG A 234 -7.19 10.59 -2.06
CA ARG A 234 -7.11 9.15 -1.75
C ARG A 234 -8.32 8.69 -0.94
N ALA A 235 -8.70 9.42 0.12
CA ALA A 235 -9.87 9.09 0.93
C ALA A 235 -11.16 9.12 0.09
N LYS A 236 -11.35 10.14 -0.75
CA LYS A 236 -12.49 10.23 -1.67
C LYS A 236 -12.51 9.06 -2.66
N ALA A 237 -11.35 8.60 -3.10
CA ALA A 237 -11.23 7.43 -3.98
C ALA A 237 -11.42 6.09 -3.24
N GLY A 238 -11.56 6.05 -1.91
CA GLY A 238 -11.77 4.85 -1.10
C GLY A 238 -10.48 4.20 -0.57
N PHE A 239 -9.36 4.92 -0.55
CA PHE A 239 -8.15 4.48 0.11
C PHE A 239 -8.15 4.96 1.57
N GLU A 240 -8.00 4.03 2.50
CA GLU A 240 -8.09 4.27 3.94
C GLU A 240 -6.85 3.76 4.69
N GLY A 241 -6.80 4.02 5.99
CA GLY A 241 -5.81 3.49 6.92
C GLY A 241 -4.41 4.05 6.74
N ALA A 242 -3.46 3.48 7.50
CA ALA A 242 -2.08 3.92 7.47
C ALA A 242 -1.37 3.48 6.18
N ARG A 243 -0.59 4.38 5.62
CA ARG A 243 0.25 4.17 4.43
C ARG A 243 1.72 4.35 4.76
N ILE A 244 2.59 3.61 4.10
CA ILE A 244 4.04 3.71 4.27
C ILE A 244 4.64 4.37 3.04
N ARG A 245 5.51 5.37 3.26
CA ARG A 245 6.26 6.06 2.22
C ARG A 245 7.70 6.34 2.66
N PRO A 246 8.61 6.63 1.74
CA PRO A 246 9.90 7.20 2.09
C PRO A 246 9.72 8.46 2.95
N ALA A 247 10.56 8.58 3.97
CA ALA A 247 10.58 9.75 4.85
C ALA A 247 11.36 10.91 4.21
N THR A 248 11.04 12.09 4.67
CA THR A 248 11.81 13.32 4.48
C THR A 248 12.22 13.87 5.83
N ASP A 249 13.11 14.85 5.89
CA ASP A 249 13.52 15.47 7.16
C ASP A 249 12.35 16.13 7.93
N ARG A 250 11.25 16.45 7.25
CA ARG A 250 10.01 16.93 7.88
C ARG A 250 9.36 15.90 8.79
N ASP A 251 9.62 14.62 8.57
CA ASP A 251 9.07 13.51 9.34
C ASP A 251 9.90 13.21 10.60
N ALA A 252 11.10 13.80 10.72
CA ALA A 252 12.05 13.50 11.80
C ALA A 252 11.45 13.67 13.21
N ALA A 253 10.75 14.78 13.45
CA ALA A 253 10.10 15.03 14.75
C ALA A 253 9.00 14.00 15.05
N GLY A 254 8.22 13.61 14.04
CA GLY A 254 7.20 12.57 14.17
C GLY A 254 7.79 11.18 14.43
N ALA A 255 8.85 10.82 13.71
CA ALA A 255 9.57 9.57 13.90
C ALA A 255 10.19 9.49 15.31
N LEU A 256 10.83 10.57 15.74
CA LEU A 256 11.42 10.66 17.11
C LEU A 256 10.36 10.44 18.18
N ARG A 257 9.21 11.11 18.08
CA ARG A 257 8.10 10.93 19.02
C ARG A 257 7.65 9.46 19.13
N VAL A 258 7.53 8.75 17.99
CA VAL A 258 7.11 7.34 17.98
C VAL A 258 8.18 6.45 18.63
N ILE A 259 9.47 6.73 18.38
CA ILE A 259 10.59 6.00 18.98
C ILE A 259 10.61 6.21 20.50
N GLU A 260 10.56 7.46 20.95
CA GLU A 260 10.58 7.81 22.38
C GLU A 260 9.39 7.21 23.13
N ALA A 261 8.18 7.28 22.56
CA ALA A 261 7.00 6.64 23.15
C ALA A 261 7.18 5.12 23.27
N GLY A 262 7.65 4.46 22.22
CA GLY A 262 7.88 3.00 22.24
C GLY A 262 8.99 2.57 23.19
N MET A 263 10.03 3.35 23.38
CA MET A 263 11.09 3.10 24.37
C MET A 263 10.59 3.34 25.79
N SER A 264 9.84 4.42 26.00
CA SER A 264 9.26 4.76 27.32
C SER A 264 8.33 3.67 27.85
N GLU A 265 7.55 3.02 26.99
CA GLU A 265 6.70 1.87 27.35
C GLU A 265 7.52 0.69 27.95
N LEU A 266 8.80 0.60 27.61
CA LEU A 266 9.73 -0.43 28.10
C LEU A 266 10.58 0.06 29.28
N GLY A 267 10.31 1.27 29.81
CA GLY A 267 11.12 1.89 30.84
C GLY A 267 12.51 2.34 30.35
N LEU A 268 12.68 2.47 29.03
CA LEU A 268 13.92 2.90 28.39
C LEU A 268 13.83 4.38 28.00
N ALA A 269 14.95 5.10 28.02
CA ALA A 269 15.06 6.46 27.51
C ALA A 269 15.91 6.47 26.23
N TYR A 270 15.48 7.23 25.23
CA TYR A 270 16.33 7.51 24.08
C TYR A 270 17.20 8.73 24.37
N PRO A 271 18.53 8.58 24.51
CA PRO A 271 19.39 9.71 24.85
C PRO A 271 19.25 10.85 23.84
N ALA A 272 18.96 12.07 24.30
CA ALA A 272 18.65 13.22 23.44
C ALA A 272 19.75 13.49 22.39
N GLN A 273 21.01 13.31 22.76
CA GLN A 273 22.14 13.49 21.83
C GLN A 273 22.14 12.45 20.72
N LEU A 274 21.80 11.19 21.01
CA LEU A 274 21.66 10.12 20.00
C LEU A 274 20.40 10.34 19.15
N ALA A 275 19.31 10.77 19.76
CA ALA A 275 18.08 11.10 19.08
C ALA A 275 18.29 12.18 18.02
N GLN A 276 18.93 13.29 18.38
CA GLN A 276 19.23 14.38 17.45
C GLN A 276 20.19 13.94 16.35
N ARG A 277 21.26 13.21 16.70
CA ARG A 277 22.25 12.73 15.72
C ARG A 277 21.65 11.72 14.73
N ASP A 278 20.84 10.77 15.22
CA ASP A 278 20.41 9.61 14.44
C ASP A 278 19.09 9.87 13.70
N ILE A 279 18.20 10.69 14.27
CA ILE A 279 16.85 10.92 13.72
C ILE A 279 16.63 12.38 13.32
N GLY A 280 17.40 13.33 13.84
CA GLY A 280 17.23 14.77 13.56
C GLY A 280 17.45 15.15 12.09
N ASN A 281 18.19 14.35 11.32
CA ASN A 281 18.38 14.52 9.87
C ASN A 281 18.39 13.13 9.22
N LEU A 282 17.25 12.71 8.72
CA LEU A 282 17.04 11.38 8.14
C LEU A 282 17.79 11.21 6.82
N GLU A 283 17.85 12.27 6.02
CA GLU A 283 18.59 12.27 4.77
C GLU A 283 20.08 12.01 5.00
N ALA A 284 20.72 12.79 5.86
CA ALA A 284 22.15 12.65 6.13
C ALA A 284 22.51 11.34 6.83
N THR A 285 21.62 10.85 7.71
CA THR A 285 21.90 9.66 8.54
C THR A 285 21.67 8.35 7.79
N PHE A 286 20.64 8.28 6.96
CA PHE A 286 20.23 7.05 6.33
C PHE A 286 20.38 7.07 4.80
N VAL A 287 19.88 8.11 4.12
CA VAL A 287 19.76 8.13 2.66
C VAL A 287 21.08 8.42 1.98
N ALA A 288 21.78 9.47 2.39
CA ALA A 288 23.06 9.86 1.80
C ALA A 288 24.13 8.75 1.91
N PRO A 289 24.25 7.99 3.02
CA PRO A 289 25.16 6.85 3.09
C PRO A 289 24.73 5.62 2.27
N GLY A 290 23.59 5.67 1.56
CA GLY A 290 23.12 4.58 0.70
C GLY A 290 22.02 3.71 1.31
N GLY A 291 21.55 4.00 2.53
CA GLY A 291 20.41 3.36 3.19
C GLY A 291 19.05 3.99 2.82
N THR A 292 18.05 3.78 3.64
CA THR A 292 16.68 4.34 3.50
C THR A 292 16.03 4.53 4.87
N PHE A 293 15.04 5.40 4.91
CA PHE A 293 14.15 5.54 6.08
C PHE A 293 12.71 5.72 5.60
N ASP A 294 11.79 4.94 6.15
CA ASP A 294 10.37 5.01 5.82
C ASP A 294 9.54 5.37 7.04
N VAL A 295 8.42 6.05 6.80
CA VAL A 295 7.42 6.38 7.81
C VAL A 295 6.07 5.79 7.44
N ALA A 296 5.34 5.33 8.46
CA ALA A 296 3.92 5.01 8.37
C ALA A 296 3.11 6.24 8.78
N ILE A 297 2.30 6.74 7.88
CA ILE A 297 1.44 7.91 8.08
C ILE A 297 0.02 7.42 8.37
N ALA A 298 -0.55 7.81 9.49
CA ALA A 298 -1.93 7.52 9.86
C ALA A 298 -2.93 8.30 9.01
N ALA A 299 -4.21 7.99 9.11
CA ALA A 299 -5.26 8.62 8.31
C ALA A 299 -5.41 10.13 8.56
N ASP A 300 -5.10 10.59 9.77
CA ASP A 300 -5.09 12.01 10.16
C ASP A 300 -3.78 12.75 9.82
N GLY A 301 -2.81 12.06 9.21
CA GLY A 301 -1.56 12.63 8.71
C GLY A 301 -0.39 12.59 9.69
N HIS A 302 -0.54 12.10 10.93
CA HIS A 302 0.59 11.98 11.84
C HIS A 302 1.45 10.74 11.53
N VAL A 303 2.73 10.78 11.96
CA VAL A 303 3.63 9.61 11.89
C VAL A 303 3.21 8.60 12.97
N ALA A 304 2.76 7.42 12.55
CA ALA A 304 2.31 6.31 13.41
C ALA A 304 3.36 5.19 13.53
N GLY A 305 4.41 5.22 12.72
CA GLY A 305 5.50 4.25 12.78
C GLY A 305 6.66 4.65 11.87
N CYS A 306 7.80 4.03 12.08
CA CYS A 306 9.00 4.26 11.27
C CYS A 306 9.90 3.03 11.24
N ALA A 307 10.80 2.97 10.24
CA ALA A 307 11.92 2.03 10.16
C ALA A 307 12.98 2.55 9.20
N GLY A 308 14.25 2.26 9.47
CA GLY A 308 15.35 2.63 8.59
C GLY A 308 16.35 1.50 8.36
N VAL A 309 17.05 1.54 7.23
CA VAL A 309 18.19 0.69 6.90
C VAL A 309 19.45 1.53 6.89
N GLN A 310 20.39 1.20 7.74
CA GLN A 310 21.72 1.77 7.81
C GLN A 310 22.74 0.84 7.14
N VAL A 311 23.63 1.40 6.32
CA VAL A 311 24.73 0.66 5.69
C VAL A 311 25.83 0.41 6.72
N LEU A 312 26.33 -0.83 6.83
CA LEU A 312 27.42 -1.22 7.74
C LEU A 312 28.77 -1.44 7.02
N GLY A 313 28.80 -1.51 5.69
CA GLY A 313 29.93 -1.99 4.90
C GLY A 313 29.89 -3.50 4.70
N ASN A 314 30.84 -4.03 3.93
CA ASN A 314 30.95 -5.47 3.61
C ASN A 314 29.65 -6.13 3.14
N ASN A 315 28.85 -5.43 2.33
CA ASN A 315 27.54 -5.85 1.85
C ASN A 315 26.55 -6.19 2.96
N ALA A 316 26.74 -5.64 4.17
CA ALA A 316 25.84 -5.79 5.30
C ALA A 316 25.10 -4.48 5.59
N CYS A 317 23.88 -4.61 6.12
CA CYS A 317 23.08 -3.48 6.58
C CYS A 317 22.43 -3.77 7.93
N ARG A 318 21.93 -2.74 8.58
CA ARG A 318 21.23 -2.85 9.87
C ARG A 318 19.86 -2.20 9.80
N LEU A 319 18.84 -2.93 10.24
CA LEU A 319 17.54 -2.36 10.53
C LEU A 319 17.63 -1.52 11.81
N ARG A 320 17.18 -0.27 11.73
CA ARG A 320 17.18 0.67 12.85
C ARG A 320 15.85 1.38 12.99
N ALA A 321 15.61 1.92 14.19
CA ALA A 321 14.48 2.80 14.48
C ALA A 321 13.12 2.21 14.07
N MET A 322 12.92 0.89 14.21
CA MET A 322 11.66 0.25 13.84
C MET A 322 10.69 0.28 15.01
N TYR A 323 9.77 1.22 14.96
CA TYR A 323 8.75 1.44 15.98
C TYR A 323 7.38 1.68 15.37
N VAL A 324 6.33 1.28 16.07
CA VAL A 324 4.93 1.57 15.76
C VAL A 324 4.23 2.01 17.03
N GLU A 325 3.54 3.14 17.00
CA GLU A 325 2.78 3.65 18.14
C GLU A 325 1.72 2.65 18.62
N ALA A 326 1.42 2.63 19.91
CA ALA A 326 0.53 1.65 20.53
C ALA A 326 -0.85 1.56 19.86
N ALA A 327 -1.48 2.72 19.57
CA ALA A 327 -2.81 2.79 18.95
C ALA A 327 -2.88 2.23 17.52
N SER A 328 -1.73 2.14 16.85
CA SER A 328 -1.63 1.68 15.45
C SER A 328 -1.09 0.25 15.31
N ARG A 329 -0.74 -0.43 16.42
CA ARG A 329 -0.26 -1.82 16.41
C ARG A 329 -1.35 -2.81 16.01
N ARG A 330 -0.95 -4.04 15.65
CA ARG A 330 -1.82 -5.16 15.25
C ARG A 330 -2.62 -4.92 13.96
N ARG A 331 -2.29 -3.85 13.22
CA ARG A 331 -2.85 -3.50 11.90
C ARG A 331 -1.90 -3.79 10.74
N GLY A 332 -0.88 -4.62 10.97
CA GLY A 332 0.08 -5.03 9.94
C GLY A 332 1.17 -4.00 9.60
N ILE A 333 1.19 -2.78 10.22
CA ILE A 333 2.15 -1.71 9.90
C ILE A 333 3.59 -2.18 10.11
N GLY A 334 3.92 -2.79 11.26
CA GLY A 334 5.28 -3.28 11.54
C GLY A 334 5.75 -4.33 10.53
N ARG A 335 4.87 -5.25 10.13
CA ARG A 335 5.20 -6.26 9.10
C ARG A 335 5.52 -5.57 7.77
N ARG A 336 4.68 -4.65 7.30
CA ARG A 336 4.90 -3.92 6.05
C ARG A 336 6.19 -3.09 6.06
N LEU A 337 6.48 -2.40 7.18
CA LEU A 337 7.75 -1.69 7.34
C LEU A 337 8.94 -2.66 7.19
N LEU A 338 8.92 -3.80 7.88
CA LEU A 338 9.99 -4.80 7.80
C LEU A 338 10.13 -5.37 6.37
N GLU A 339 9.02 -5.72 5.71
CA GLU A 339 9.01 -6.23 4.33
C GLU A 339 9.65 -5.21 3.37
N ARG A 340 9.35 -3.91 3.52
CA ARG A 340 9.96 -2.85 2.72
C ARG A 340 11.46 -2.71 2.98
N MET A 341 11.89 -2.75 4.24
CA MET A 341 13.32 -2.68 4.59
C MET A 341 14.10 -3.87 4.02
N VAL A 342 13.54 -5.07 4.09
CA VAL A 342 14.13 -6.29 3.49
C VAL A 342 14.15 -6.18 1.95
N ALA A 343 13.07 -5.72 1.33
CA ALA A 343 13.01 -5.53 -0.12
C ALA A 343 14.05 -4.49 -0.60
N PHE A 344 14.17 -3.37 0.12
CA PHE A 344 15.21 -2.37 -0.14
C PHE A 344 16.60 -2.98 -0.02
N ALA A 345 16.90 -3.70 1.07
CA ALA A 345 18.21 -4.30 1.28
C ALA A 345 18.59 -5.26 0.14
N ARG A 346 17.65 -6.09 -0.31
CA ARG A 346 17.84 -6.98 -1.47
C ARG A 346 18.09 -6.21 -2.76
N SER A 347 17.32 -5.14 -3.03
CA SER A 347 17.50 -4.29 -4.21
C SER A 347 18.86 -3.58 -4.26
N ARG A 348 19.52 -3.45 -3.09
CA ARG A 348 20.87 -2.90 -2.95
C ARG A 348 21.95 -3.97 -2.87
N ARG A 349 21.57 -5.26 -3.04
CA ARG A 349 22.47 -6.43 -3.01
C ARG A 349 23.21 -6.59 -1.69
N PHE A 350 22.62 -6.16 -0.58
CA PHE A 350 23.12 -6.54 0.72
C PHE A 350 22.92 -8.05 0.90
N THR A 351 23.92 -8.72 1.45
CA THR A 351 23.89 -10.18 1.69
C THR A 351 23.39 -10.53 3.09
N ARG A 352 23.41 -9.53 4.00
CA ARG A 352 23.06 -9.72 5.40
C ARG A 352 22.39 -8.48 5.97
N MET A 353 21.30 -8.69 6.72
CA MET A 353 20.67 -7.65 7.53
C MET A 353 20.76 -8.04 9.00
N GLU A 354 21.16 -7.09 9.84
CA GLU A 354 21.25 -7.23 11.29
C GLU A 354 20.26 -6.35 12.00
N ILE A 355 19.88 -6.74 13.22
CA ILE A 355 19.03 -5.98 14.14
C ILE A 355 19.66 -6.06 15.51
N GLU A 356 19.91 -4.93 16.17
CA GLU A 356 20.25 -4.87 17.59
C GLU A 356 18.99 -4.46 18.36
N THR A 357 18.62 -5.23 19.39
CA THR A 357 17.34 -5.06 20.09
C THR A 357 17.47 -5.41 21.59
N SER A 358 16.54 -4.94 22.39
CA SER A 358 16.41 -5.35 23.78
C SER A 358 15.55 -6.61 23.92
N ALA A 359 15.89 -7.45 24.90
CA ALA A 359 15.09 -8.63 25.25
C ALA A 359 13.65 -8.27 25.69
N ALA A 360 13.44 -7.05 26.17
CA ALA A 360 12.10 -6.53 26.51
C ALA A 360 11.17 -6.35 25.30
N MET A 361 11.69 -6.32 24.06
CA MET A 361 10.92 -6.09 22.82
C MET A 361 10.30 -7.38 22.26
N GLY A 362 9.63 -8.18 23.10
CA GLY A 362 9.13 -9.52 22.73
C GLY A 362 8.28 -9.57 21.46
N SER A 363 7.35 -8.63 21.26
CA SER A 363 6.51 -8.56 20.05
C SER A 363 7.33 -8.29 18.78
N ALA A 364 8.36 -7.45 18.86
CA ALA A 364 9.26 -7.17 17.74
C ALA A 364 10.15 -8.38 17.44
N ILE A 365 10.68 -9.04 18.46
CA ILE A 365 11.49 -10.26 18.34
C ILE A 365 10.67 -11.36 17.64
N ALA A 366 9.41 -11.56 18.03
CA ALA A 366 8.52 -12.53 17.41
C ALA A 366 8.28 -12.21 15.91
N LEU A 367 8.12 -10.93 15.56
CA LEU A 367 7.98 -10.49 14.17
C LEU A 367 9.26 -10.76 13.36
N TYR A 368 10.42 -10.47 13.93
CA TYR A 368 11.71 -10.71 13.29
C TYR A 368 11.95 -12.20 13.06
N ALA A 369 11.70 -13.04 14.08
CA ALA A 369 11.82 -14.50 13.96
C ALA A 369 10.88 -15.06 12.88
N ALA A 370 9.61 -14.63 12.86
CA ALA A 370 8.65 -15.00 11.82
C ALA A 370 9.07 -14.53 10.41
N SER A 371 9.98 -13.57 10.34
CA SER A 371 10.56 -13.04 9.10
C SER A 371 11.95 -13.62 8.77
N GLY A 372 12.36 -14.70 9.46
CA GLY A 372 13.59 -15.42 9.17
C GLY A 372 14.87 -14.78 9.73
N PHE A 373 14.75 -13.96 10.77
CA PHE A 373 15.89 -13.48 11.54
C PHE A 373 16.20 -14.47 12.67
N GLU A 374 17.47 -14.81 12.81
CA GLU A 374 17.98 -15.73 13.82
C GLU A 374 18.95 -15.01 14.76
N ARG A 375 19.16 -15.56 15.96
CA ARG A 375 20.11 -15.00 16.92
C ARG A 375 21.54 -15.13 16.40
N ALA A 376 22.28 -14.02 16.42
CA ALA A 376 23.69 -13.99 16.05
C ALA A 376 24.59 -14.06 17.29
N GLU A 377 25.72 -14.79 17.17
CA GLU A 377 26.70 -14.99 18.25
C GLU A 377 27.67 -13.80 18.37
N ARG A 378 27.17 -12.57 18.38
CA ARG A 378 28.01 -11.40 18.63
C ARG A 378 27.34 -10.46 19.64
N ALA A 379 28.13 -9.69 20.37
CA ALA A 379 27.63 -8.66 21.25
C ALA A 379 27.05 -7.47 20.44
N PRO A 380 25.95 -6.84 20.89
CA PRO A 380 25.46 -5.62 20.30
C PRO A 380 26.42 -4.45 20.53
N GLY A 381 26.50 -3.54 19.55
CA GLY A 381 27.29 -2.32 19.66
C GLY A 381 26.43 -1.11 20.10
N THR A 382 25.12 -1.25 20.10
CA THR A 382 24.20 -0.16 20.51
C THR A 382 23.92 -0.25 22.00
N PRO A 383 24.14 0.83 22.77
CA PRO A 383 23.82 0.87 24.21
C PRO A 383 22.34 0.53 24.46
N GLY A 384 22.09 -0.31 25.48
CA GLY A 384 20.73 -0.75 25.85
C GLY A 384 20.18 -1.90 25.03
N CYS A 385 20.93 -2.43 24.05
CA CYS A 385 20.62 -3.66 23.36
C CYS A 385 21.34 -4.86 23.99
N GLU A 386 20.66 -6.00 24.10
CA GLU A 386 21.23 -7.25 24.63
C GLU A 386 21.28 -8.35 23.58
N LEU A 387 20.58 -8.19 22.49
CA LEU A 387 20.44 -9.19 21.44
C LEU A 387 20.86 -8.65 20.09
N VAL A 388 21.51 -9.52 19.30
CA VAL A 388 21.67 -9.31 17.86
C VAL A 388 20.93 -10.40 17.13
N LEU A 389 20.07 -10.00 16.22
CA LEU A 389 19.41 -10.89 15.27
C LEU A 389 19.98 -10.62 13.88
N ALA A 390 20.10 -11.64 13.05
CA ALA A 390 20.58 -11.49 11.69
C ALA A 390 19.83 -12.41 10.74
N ARG A 391 19.77 -11.97 9.48
CA ARG A 391 19.16 -12.71 8.38
C ARG A 391 20.03 -12.60 7.15
N SER A 392 20.25 -13.72 6.44
CA SER A 392 20.76 -13.73 5.07
C SER A 392 19.66 -13.22 4.11
N LEU A 393 20.04 -12.45 3.09
CA LEU A 393 19.11 -11.74 2.21
C LEU A 393 19.03 -12.38 0.81
#